data_f107a968c97fca53019e200449db38e0
#
_entry.id   f107a968c97fca53019e200449db38e0
#
_cell.length_a   1.000
_cell.length_b   1.000
_cell.length_c   1.000
_cell.angle_alpha   90.00
_cell.angle_beta   90.00
_cell.angle_gamma   90.00
#
_symmetry.space_group_name_H-M   'P 1'
#
loop_
_entity.id
_entity.type
_entity.pdbx_description
1 polymer ?
#
loop_
_entity_poly.entity_id
_entity_poly.type
_entity_poly.pdbx_seq_one_letter_code
_entity_poly.pdbx_strand_id
1 'polypeptide(L)'
;MKIRFWGVRGSIPTPGPDTVYYGGDTTCIEVRAGKELIIVDAGSGIRRLGLHLLEESGGAPINAHLLITHTHWDHIQGFPFFTPAYIPGNSFRIYGSNNSNKKLKEIFAGQMEHEYFPVSLDQMGAKLQYIQISEEQFQIGDVQIETMFMNHPGIALGYRIEHEGSVLVFTADLEPYKYLLSSVEQAYRVNGKKISLEVLGEEKFIALLENKLVTFLEGADLLIFDAAYTYEVYKAGKQKWGHSYPEYAVEVAAKGRVKCLALTHHDPLETDKDVDAKIEHTRKLIQNVGAEIECFGAQVGLEMSI
;
A
#
# COMPACT_ATOMS: atom_id res chain seq x y z
N MET A 1 -8.27 7.92 -13.91
CA MET A 1 -7.61 6.62 -13.57
C MET A 1 -8.64 5.57 -13.18
N LYS A 2 -8.37 4.29 -13.46
CA LYS A 2 -9.23 3.16 -13.06
C LYS A 2 -8.50 2.33 -12.00
N ILE A 3 -9.13 2.06 -10.89
CA ILE A 3 -8.56 1.35 -9.75
C ILE A 3 -9.38 0.11 -9.47
N ARG A 4 -8.71 -1.03 -9.20
CA ARG A 4 -9.38 -2.27 -8.79
C ARG A 4 -8.63 -2.92 -7.64
N PHE A 5 -9.38 -3.35 -6.63
CA PHE A 5 -8.84 -4.03 -5.45
C PHE A 5 -8.83 -5.54 -5.68
N TRP A 6 -7.68 -6.17 -5.50
CA TRP A 6 -7.47 -7.61 -5.60
C TRP A 6 -7.17 -8.25 -4.26
N GLY A 7 -6.74 -7.43 -3.29
CA GLY A 7 -6.47 -7.84 -1.93
C GLY A 7 -6.52 -6.64 -0.99
N VAL A 8 -7.13 -6.81 0.18
CA VAL A 8 -7.46 -5.74 1.14
C VAL A 8 -7.22 -6.13 2.60
N ARG A 9 -6.80 -7.37 2.86
CA ARG A 9 -6.46 -7.86 4.20
C ARG A 9 -5.02 -7.54 4.56
N GLY A 10 -4.80 -7.33 5.86
CA GLY A 10 -3.48 -7.20 6.44
C GLY A 10 -2.91 -8.51 6.97
N SER A 11 -1.61 -8.56 7.14
CA SER A 11 -0.82 -9.59 7.81
C SER A 11 -0.85 -10.98 7.19
N ILE A 12 -2.02 -11.55 6.92
CA ILE A 12 -2.17 -12.93 6.39
C ILE A 12 -3.49 -13.08 5.62
N PRO A 13 -3.55 -13.92 4.57
CA PRO A 13 -4.81 -14.25 3.93
C PRO A 13 -5.79 -14.90 4.90
N THR A 14 -7.04 -14.44 4.89
CA THR A 14 -8.11 -14.92 5.77
C THR A 14 -9.32 -15.41 4.99
N PRO A 15 -9.21 -16.53 4.24
CA PRO A 15 -10.35 -17.10 3.54
C PRO A 15 -11.32 -17.74 4.55
N GLY A 16 -12.60 -17.42 4.43
CA GLY A 16 -13.61 -18.00 5.32
C GLY A 16 -15.01 -17.45 5.04
N PRO A 17 -16.07 -18.07 5.58
CA PRO A 17 -17.43 -17.61 5.35
C PRO A 17 -17.69 -16.21 5.90
N ASP A 18 -16.96 -15.81 6.94
CA ASP A 18 -17.13 -14.50 7.59
C ASP A 18 -16.28 -13.38 6.96
N THR A 19 -15.53 -13.68 5.90
CA THR A 19 -14.65 -12.73 5.19
C THR A 19 -14.91 -12.69 3.69
N VAL A 20 -16.04 -13.24 3.24
CA VAL A 20 -16.37 -13.37 1.80
C VAL A 20 -16.70 -12.04 1.16
N TYR A 21 -17.35 -11.15 1.89
CA TYR A 21 -17.84 -9.89 1.35
C TYR A 21 -16.68 -8.92 1.02
N TYR A 22 -15.82 -8.63 2.00
CA TYR A 22 -14.64 -7.78 1.74
C TYR A 22 -13.52 -8.54 1.05
N GLY A 23 -13.47 -9.85 1.20
CA GLY A 23 -12.44 -10.72 0.65
C GLY A 23 -11.33 -11.02 1.64
N GLY A 24 -10.70 -12.19 1.45
CA GLY A 24 -9.63 -12.69 2.33
C GLY A 24 -8.22 -12.54 1.79
N ASP A 25 -8.02 -11.96 0.60
CA ASP A 25 -6.70 -11.79 0.00
C ASP A 25 -5.97 -10.56 0.56
N THR A 26 -4.64 -10.69 0.73
CA THR A 26 -3.77 -9.60 1.19
C THR A 26 -3.42 -8.64 0.07
N THR A 27 -2.88 -7.48 0.44
CA THR A 27 -2.77 -6.25 -0.33
C THR A 27 -2.30 -6.43 -1.77
N CYS A 28 -3.17 -6.08 -2.71
CA CYS A 28 -2.84 -5.95 -4.13
C CYS A 28 -3.86 -5.02 -4.80
N ILE A 29 -3.37 -3.96 -5.43
CA ILE A 29 -4.21 -2.94 -6.08
C ILE A 29 -3.76 -2.77 -7.52
N GLU A 30 -4.69 -2.87 -8.46
CA GLU A 30 -4.48 -2.56 -9.87
C GLU A 30 -4.85 -1.12 -10.15
N VAL A 31 -3.96 -0.39 -10.82
CA VAL A 31 -4.19 0.99 -11.28
C VAL A 31 -3.91 1.05 -12.77
N ARG A 32 -4.91 1.50 -13.53
CA ARG A 32 -4.75 1.79 -14.96
C ARG A 32 -4.82 3.28 -15.19
N ALA A 33 -3.73 3.85 -15.65
CA ALA A 33 -3.58 5.27 -15.94
C ALA A 33 -3.01 5.44 -17.36
N GLY A 34 -3.78 6.03 -18.26
CA GLY A 34 -3.42 6.08 -19.67
C GLY A 34 -3.17 4.70 -20.27
N LYS A 35 -1.93 4.46 -20.71
CA LYS A 35 -1.50 3.15 -21.26
C LYS A 35 -0.80 2.26 -20.21
N GLU A 36 -0.57 2.81 -19.03
CA GLU A 36 0.23 2.14 -18.02
C GLU A 36 -0.62 1.24 -17.13
N LEU A 37 -0.12 0.03 -16.91
CA LEU A 37 -0.61 -0.90 -15.91
C LEU A 37 0.33 -0.86 -14.70
N ILE A 38 -0.18 -0.37 -13.59
CA ILE A 38 0.54 -0.27 -12.33
C ILE A 38 -0.13 -1.22 -11.32
N ILE A 39 0.67 -1.99 -10.62
CA ILE A 39 0.22 -2.89 -9.56
C ILE A 39 0.90 -2.43 -8.28
N VAL A 40 0.10 -2.10 -7.26
CA VAL A 40 0.65 -1.75 -5.95
C VAL A 40 0.54 -2.96 -5.05
N ASP A 41 1.67 -3.42 -4.58
CA ASP A 41 1.92 -4.62 -3.81
C ASP A 41 1.57 -5.96 -4.49
N ALA A 42 2.22 -6.99 -4.00
CA ALA A 42 2.16 -8.36 -4.51
C ALA A 42 1.76 -9.35 -3.40
N GLY A 43 0.79 -8.95 -2.55
CA GLY A 43 0.15 -9.85 -1.60
C GLY A 43 -0.62 -10.96 -2.29
N SER A 44 -1.35 -11.78 -1.57
CA SER A 44 -2.01 -12.96 -2.16
C SER A 44 -3.00 -12.61 -3.28
N GLY A 45 -3.56 -11.39 -3.27
CA GLY A 45 -4.44 -10.89 -4.32
C GLY A 45 -3.83 -10.86 -5.72
N ILE A 46 -2.49 -10.74 -5.85
CA ILE A 46 -1.81 -10.70 -7.15
C ILE A 46 -1.99 -12.00 -7.96
N ARG A 47 -2.24 -13.14 -7.28
CA ARG A 47 -2.54 -14.40 -7.97
C ARG A 47 -3.81 -14.28 -8.83
N ARG A 48 -4.87 -13.71 -8.28
CA ARG A 48 -6.14 -13.52 -9.00
C ARG A 48 -6.00 -12.46 -10.10
N LEU A 49 -5.31 -11.36 -9.80
CA LEU A 49 -4.96 -10.36 -10.81
C LEU A 49 -4.18 -11.00 -11.97
N GLY A 50 -3.18 -11.84 -11.68
CA GLY A 50 -2.41 -12.52 -12.71
C GLY A 50 -3.25 -13.37 -13.67
N LEU A 51 -4.22 -14.13 -13.14
CA LEU A 51 -5.15 -14.92 -13.97
C LEU A 51 -6.04 -14.01 -14.83
N HIS A 52 -6.54 -12.91 -14.25
CA HIS A 52 -7.33 -11.93 -14.99
C HIS A 52 -6.55 -11.27 -16.14
N LEU A 53 -5.30 -10.88 -15.89
CA LEU A 53 -4.42 -10.29 -16.92
C LEU A 53 -4.12 -11.27 -18.06
N LEU A 54 -3.96 -12.56 -17.76
CA LEU A 54 -3.76 -13.60 -18.80
C LEU A 54 -5.01 -13.77 -19.67
N GLU A 55 -6.17 -13.79 -19.06
CA GLU A 55 -7.44 -13.87 -19.79
C GLU A 55 -7.65 -12.63 -20.66
N GLU A 56 -7.46 -11.43 -20.09
CA GLU A 56 -7.62 -10.14 -20.79
C GLU A 56 -6.61 -10.00 -21.96
N SER A 57 -5.37 -10.44 -21.77
CA SER A 57 -4.33 -10.30 -22.81
C SER A 57 -4.56 -11.15 -24.05
N GLY A 58 -5.35 -12.21 -23.94
CA GLY A 58 -5.57 -13.15 -25.03
C GLY A 58 -4.28 -13.76 -25.60
N GLY A 59 -3.21 -13.81 -24.80
CA GLY A 59 -1.89 -14.31 -25.19
C GLY A 59 -0.92 -13.21 -25.68
N ALA A 60 -1.33 -11.95 -25.71
CA ALA A 60 -0.41 -10.84 -25.98
C ALA A 60 0.54 -10.63 -24.79
N PRO A 61 1.76 -10.11 -25.04
CA PRO A 61 2.70 -9.80 -23.97
C PRO A 61 2.16 -8.80 -22.94
N ILE A 62 2.31 -9.14 -21.66
CA ILE A 62 1.89 -8.29 -20.55
C ILE A 62 3.11 -7.48 -20.08
N ASN A 63 2.92 -6.15 -19.99
CA ASN A 63 3.90 -5.24 -19.43
C ASN A 63 3.26 -4.50 -18.25
N ALA A 64 3.90 -4.54 -17.07
CA ALA A 64 3.38 -3.84 -15.91
C ALA A 64 4.50 -3.31 -15.00
N HIS A 65 4.11 -2.37 -14.15
CA HIS A 65 4.94 -1.76 -13.14
C HIS A 65 4.43 -2.18 -11.75
N LEU A 66 5.26 -2.89 -10.97
CA LEU A 66 4.93 -3.29 -9.61
C LEU A 66 5.57 -2.28 -8.65
N LEU A 67 4.76 -1.55 -7.91
CA LEU A 67 5.19 -0.62 -6.87
C LEU A 67 5.06 -1.34 -5.53
N ILE A 68 6.18 -1.75 -4.94
CA ILE A 68 6.21 -2.45 -3.66
C ILE A 68 6.37 -1.41 -2.55
N THR A 69 5.39 -1.35 -1.67
CA THR A 69 5.41 -0.43 -0.53
C THR A 69 6.49 -0.83 0.46
N HIS A 70 6.51 -2.07 0.85
CA HIS A 70 7.51 -2.67 1.72
C HIS A 70 7.48 -4.20 1.57
N THR A 71 8.38 -4.89 2.27
CA THR A 71 8.63 -6.31 2.03
C THR A 71 8.14 -7.22 3.17
N HIS A 72 7.13 -6.81 3.95
CA HIS A 72 6.41 -7.74 4.80
C HIS A 72 5.66 -8.76 3.94
N TRP A 73 5.43 -9.94 4.47
CA TRP A 73 4.93 -11.07 3.70
C TRP A 73 3.60 -10.79 3.01
N ASP A 74 2.69 -10.17 3.68
CA ASP A 74 1.36 -9.85 3.14
C ASP A 74 1.38 -8.87 1.95
N HIS A 75 2.51 -8.21 1.71
CA HIS A 75 2.74 -7.34 0.55
C HIS A 75 3.54 -8.00 -0.57
N ILE A 76 4.18 -9.16 -0.34
CA ILE A 76 5.00 -9.84 -1.36
C ILE A 76 4.73 -11.34 -1.52
N GLN A 77 4.03 -12.00 -0.59
CA GLN A 77 3.86 -13.46 -0.55
C GLN A 77 3.14 -14.06 -1.76
N GLY A 78 2.38 -13.25 -2.48
CA GLY A 78 1.66 -13.70 -3.68
C GLY A 78 2.54 -13.74 -4.94
N PHE A 79 3.69 -13.06 -4.95
CA PHE A 79 4.54 -12.95 -6.13
C PHE A 79 5.00 -14.30 -6.69
N PRO A 80 5.40 -15.30 -5.89
CA PRO A 80 5.72 -16.63 -6.41
C PRO A 80 4.57 -17.32 -7.16
N PHE A 81 3.33 -16.87 -6.96
CA PHE A 81 2.12 -17.38 -7.61
C PHE A 81 1.57 -16.44 -8.70
N PHE A 82 2.33 -15.40 -9.07
CA PHE A 82 1.98 -14.50 -10.16
C PHE A 82 2.30 -15.13 -11.52
N THR A 83 1.36 -15.92 -12.04
CA THR A 83 1.52 -16.71 -13.26
C THR A 83 2.11 -15.93 -14.45
N PRO A 84 1.76 -14.65 -14.72
CA PRO A 84 2.36 -13.89 -15.81
C PRO A 84 3.89 -13.77 -15.74
N ALA A 85 4.49 -13.83 -14.54
CA ALA A 85 5.95 -13.77 -14.38
C ALA A 85 6.69 -15.02 -14.90
N TYR A 86 5.98 -16.11 -15.12
CA TYR A 86 6.56 -17.35 -15.68
C TYR A 86 6.52 -17.41 -17.21
N ILE A 87 5.84 -16.47 -17.86
CA ILE A 87 5.59 -16.52 -19.30
C ILE A 87 6.63 -15.68 -20.04
N PRO A 88 7.45 -16.30 -20.95
CA PRO A 88 8.37 -15.56 -21.80
C PRO A 88 7.65 -14.52 -22.66
N GLY A 89 8.27 -13.36 -22.85
CA GLY A 89 7.69 -12.24 -23.60
C GLY A 89 7.05 -11.19 -22.68
N ASN A 90 6.62 -11.55 -21.46
CA ASN A 90 6.13 -10.59 -20.47
C ASN A 90 7.30 -9.81 -19.85
N SER A 91 7.00 -8.59 -19.34
CA SER A 91 8.00 -7.73 -18.73
C SER A 91 7.42 -6.99 -17.52
N PHE A 92 8.11 -7.07 -16.39
CA PHE A 92 7.71 -6.43 -15.15
C PHE A 92 8.86 -5.60 -14.57
N ARG A 93 8.57 -4.32 -14.31
CA ARG A 93 9.47 -3.42 -13.58
C ARG A 93 9.00 -3.34 -12.15
N ILE A 94 9.83 -3.77 -11.22
CA ILE A 94 9.51 -3.89 -9.79
C ILE A 94 10.26 -2.80 -9.04
N TYR A 95 9.52 -1.84 -8.52
CA TYR A 95 10.03 -0.69 -7.78
C TYR A 95 9.85 -0.93 -6.29
N GLY A 96 10.80 -0.51 -5.49
CA GLY A 96 10.69 -0.56 -4.03
C GLY A 96 11.98 -0.12 -3.35
N SER A 97 11.91 0.10 -2.06
CA SER A 97 13.08 0.46 -1.28
C SER A 97 13.91 -0.78 -0.91
N ASN A 98 15.21 -0.61 -0.83
CA ASN A 98 16.06 -1.61 -0.20
C ASN A 98 15.91 -1.51 1.32
N ASN A 99 15.77 -2.66 1.97
CA ASN A 99 16.01 -2.73 3.40
C ASN A 99 17.51 -2.54 3.68
N SER A 100 17.83 -2.08 4.88
CA SER A 100 19.21 -1.68 5.27
C SER A 100 20.31 -2.70 4.92
N ASN A 101 19.95 -4.00 4.81
CA ASN A 101 20.91 -5.09 4.63
C ASN A 101 20.68 -5.97 3.40
N LYS A 102 19.56 -5.81 2.67
CA LYS A 102 19.23 -6.64 1.49
C LYS A 102 18.62 -5.78 0.38
N LYS A 103 19.01 -6.07 -0.87
CA LYS A 103 18.38 -5.47 -2.04
C LYS A 103 16.99 -6.09 -2.27
N LEU A 104 16.11 -5.33 -2.91
CA LEU A 104 14.75 -5.79 -3.23
C LEU A 104 14.76 -7.16 -3.96
N LYS A 105 15.62 -7.33 -4.96
CA LYS A 105 15.78 -8.63 -5.68
C LYS A 105 16.15 -9.78 -4.74
N GLU A 106 17.03 -9.53 -3.78
CA GLU A 106 17.48 -10.55 -2.82
C GLU A 106 16.36 -10.99 -1.88
N ILE A 107 15.46 -10.07 -1.52
CA ILE A 107 14.28 -10.37 -0.70
C ILE A 107 13.29 -11.23 -1.49
N PHE A 108 13.02 -10.85 -2.74
CA PHE A 108 12.14 -11.64 -3.62
C PHE A 108 12.72 -13.02 -3.92
N ALA A 109 14.02 -13.15 -4.12
CA ALA A 109 14.69 -14.43 -4.28
C ALA A 109 14.61 -15.27 -3.01
N GLY A 110 14.78 -14.63 -1.83
CA GLY A 110 14.77 -15.31 -0.54
C GLY A 110 13.44 -16.00 -0.22
N GLN A 111 12.30 -15.44 -0.61
CA GLN A 111 11.01 -16.14 -0.43
C GLN A 111 10.79 -17.30 -1.41
N MET A 112 11.65 -17.43 -2.43
CA MET A 112 11.64 -18.49 -3.44
C MET A 112 12.86 -19.42 -3.30
N GLU A 113 13.53 -19.43 -2.16
CA GLU A 113 14.56 -20.43 -1.84
C GLU A 113 13.93 -21.83 -1.79
N HIS A 114 14.71 -22.84 -2.16
CA HIS A 114 14.22 -24.21 -2.34
C HIS A 114 13.55 -24.80 -1.10
N GLU A 115 13.91 -24.32 0.07
CA GLU A 115 13.31 -24.69 1.35
C GLU A 115 11.85 -24.24 1.49
N TYR A 116 11.45 -23.19 0.75
CA TYR A 116 10.13 -22.58 0.83
C TYR A 116 9.32 -22.74 -0.44
N PHE A 117 9.99 -22.76 -1.62
CA PHE A 117 9.33 -22.77 -2.91
C PHE A 117 10.13 -23.59 -3.93
N PRO A 118 9.46 -24.45 -4.78
CA PRO A 118 10.17 -25.39 -5.65
C PRO A 118 10.82 -24.73 -6.90
N VAL A 119 10.49 -23.47 -7.19
CA VAL A 119 10.97 -22.74 -8.37
C VAL A 119 11.70 -21.48 -7.91
N SER A 120 12.95 -21.33 -8.31
CA SER A 120 13.74 -20.13 -8.00
C SER A 120 13.32 -18.93 -8.85
N LEU A 121 13.60 -17.72 -8.36
CA LEU A 121 13.31 -16.48 -9.06
C LEU A 121 13.91 -16.43 -10.49
N ASP A 122 15.11 -16.99 -10.68
CA ASP A 122 15.80 -17.00 -11.97
C ASP A 122 15.18 -17.97 -13.01
N GLN A 123 14.25 -18.83 -12.59
CA GLN A 123 13.49 -19.72 -13.46
C GLN A 123 12.20 -19.08 -14.01
N MET A 124 11.85 -17.88 -13.57
CA MET A 124 10.75 -17.12 -14.14
C MET A 124 11.07 -16.69 -15.57
N GLY A 125 10.14 -16.94 -16.51
CA GLY A 125 10.35 -16.72 -17.94
C GLY A 125 10.22 -15.25 -18.37
N ALA A 126 9.54 -14.42 -17.60
CA ALA A 126 9.36 -13.00 -17.89
C ALA A 126 10.65 -12.19 -17.64
N LYS A 127 10.77 -11.04 -18.29
CA LYS A 127 11.83 -10.08 -17.98
C LYS A 127 11.49 -9.33 -16.68
N LEU A 128 12.24 -9.59 -15.61
CA LEU A 128 12.10 -8.91 -14.33
C LEU A 128 13.21 -7.88 -14.15
N GLN A 129 12.85 -6.63 -13.91
CA GLN A 129 13.78 -5.54 -13.65
C GLN A 129 13.47 -4.93 -12.30
N TYR A 130 14.42 -4.98 -11.36
CA TYR A 130 14.30 -4.39 -10.04
C TYR A 130 14.90 -2.99 -10.02
N ILE A 131 14.10 -2.02 -9.57
CA ILE A 131 14.45 -0.60 -9.55
C ILE A 131 14.36 -0.14 -8.10
N GLN A 132 15.51 0.26 -7.57
CA GLN A 132 15.56 0.82 -6.23
C GLN A 132 15.05 2.25 -6.26
N ILE A 133 14.09 2.53 -5.38
CA ILE A 133 13.55 3.86 -5.13
C ILE A 133 13.67 4.21 -3.65
N SER A 134 13.53 5.48 -3.37
CA SER A 134 13.52 6.04 -2.03
C SER A 134 12.34 7.02 -1.93
N GLU A 135 12.42 8.04 -1.11
CA GLU A 135 11.50 9.15 -1.10
C GLU A 135 11.89 10.11 -2.23
N GLU A 136 11.15 10.04 -3.33
CA GLU A 136 11.47 10.74 -4.59
C GLU A 136 10.24 10.92 -5.48
N GLN A 137 10.40 11.67 -6.55
CA GLN A 137 9.42 11.80 -7.63
C GLN A 137 10.02 11.20 -8.91
N PHE A 138 9.23 10.42 -9.64
CA PHE A 138 9.59 9.85 -10.93
C PHE A 138 8.36 9.66 -11.83
N GLN A 139 8.58 9.20 -13.07
CA GLN A 139 7.51 9.01 -14.04
C GLN A 139 7.46 7.55 -14.53
N ILE A 140 6.25 7.09 -14.77
CA ILE A 140 5.94 5.86 -15.51
C ILE A 140 5.09 6.26 -16.72
N GLY A 141 5.69 6.30 -17.91
CA GLY A 141 5.03 6.91 -19.08
C GLY A 141 4.68 8.38 -18.81
N ASP A 142 3.40 8.69 -18.86
CA ASP A 142 2.83 10.02 -18.56
C ASP A 142 2.26 10.12 -17.12
N VAL A 143 2.39 9.06 -16.33
CA VAL A 143 1.94 9.01 -14.93
C VAL A 143 3.03 9.55 -14.02
N GLN A 144 2.70 10.51 -13.17
CA GLN A 144 3.60 11.03 -12.14
C GLN A 144 3.48 10.17 -10.88
N ILE A 145 4.61 9.80 -10.31
CA ILE A 145 4.69 9.05 -9.05
C ILE A 145 5.51 9.86 -8.06
N GLU A 146 4.95 10.06 -6.89
CA GLU A 146 5.67 10.56 -5.73
C GLU A 146 5.64 9.53 -4.61
N THR A 147 6.74 9.39 -3.89
CA THR A 147 6.89 8.46 -2.77
C THR A 147 7.23 9.18 -1.48
N MET A 148 6.72 8.65 -0.37
CA MET A 148 6.98 9.15 0.96
C MET A 148 7.23 8.00 1.94
N PHE A 149 8.21 8.13 2.84
CA PHE A 149 8.41 7.16 3.92
C PHE A 149 7.27 7.23 4.94
N MET A 150 6.70 6.07 5.25
CA MET A 150 5.62 5.90 6.22
C MET A 150 6.16 5.45 7.58
N ASN A 151 5.44 5.80 8.65
CA ASN A 151 5.77 5.40 10.01
C ASN A 151 5.36 3.95 10.25
N HIS A 152 6.25 3.03 9.85
CA HIS A 152 6.03 1.58 9.94
C HIS A 152 7.32 0.86 10.34
N PRO A 153 7.27 -0.31 11.03
CA PRO A 153 8.46 -1.11 11.30
C PRO A 153 9.15 -1.54 9.99
N GLY A 154 10.42 -1.18 9.85
CA GLY A 154 11.13 -1.29 8.57
C GLY A 154 10.92 -0.06 7.68
N ILE A 155 11.28 -0.16 6.40
CA ILE A 155 11.13 0.92 5.43
C ILE A 155 9.87 0.65 4.61
N ALA A 156 8.84 1.47 4.79
CA ALA A 156 7.62 1.44 3.99
C ALA A 156 7.47 2.75 3.20
N LEU A 157 7.02 2.65 1.95
CA LEU A 157 6.75 3.75 1.04
C LEU A 157 5.26 3.87 0.76
N GLY A 158 4.68 5.03 0.99
CA GLY A 158 3.41 5.41 0.39
C GLY A 158 3.63 5.89 -1.04
N TYR A 159 2.60 5.79 -1.86
CA TYR A 159 2.60 6.20 -3.27
C TYR A 159 1.49 7.22 -3.52
N ARG A 160 1.86 8.35 -4.13
CA ARG A 160 0.95 9.30 -4.73
C ARG A 160 1.10 9.17 -6.24
N ILE A 161 0.00 8.85 -6.93
CA ILE A 161 -0.07 8.54 -8.36
C ILE A 161 -0.97 9.58 -9.01
N GLU A 162 -0.42 10.35 -9.95
CA GLU A 162 -1.15 11.41 -10.64
C GLU A 162 -1.17 11.19 -12.15
N HIS A 163 -2.34 11.32 -12.74
CA HIS A 163 -2.51 11.23 -14.18
C HIS A 163 -3.74 12.05 -14.62
N GLU A 164 -3.57 12.95 -15.58
CA GLU A 164 -4.64 13.78 -16.16
C GLU A 164 -5.53 14.49 -15.12
N GLY A 165 -4.92 14.99 -14.05
CA GLY A 165 -5.61 15.71 -12.98
C GLY A 165 -6.28 14.81 -11.94
N SER A 166 -6.32 13.51 -12.13
CA SER A 166 -6.75 12.55 -11.11
C SER A 166 -5.60 12.19 -10.17
N VAL A 167 -5.89 12.07 -8.87
CA VAL A 167 -4.92 11.83 -7.81
C VAL A 167 -5.34 10.65 -6.94
N LEU A 168 -4.55 9.59 -6.97
CA LEU A 168 -4.64 8.45 -6.05
C LEU A 168 -3.51 8.52 -5.04
N VAL A 169 -3.81 8.36 -3.75
CA VAL A 169 -2.79 8.14 -2.72
C VAL A 169 -3.04 6.82 -2.00
N PHE A 170 -1.99 6.03 -1.86
CA PHE A 170 -1.95 4.84 -1.04
C PHE A 170 -0.87 5.00 0.04
N THR A 171 -1.27 5.05 1.30
CA THR A 171 -0.34 5.24 2.42
C THR A 171 0.44 4.00 2.79
N ALA A 172 0.09 2.83 2.21
CA ALA A 172 0.59 1.55 2.72
C ALA A 172 0.27 1.37 4.20
N ASP A 173 1.11 0.65 4.92
CA ASP A 173 1.02 0.45 6.36
C ASP A 173 1.58 1.66 7.08
N LEU A 174 0.80 2.22 7.99
CA LEU A 174 1.11 3.49 8.63
C LEU A 174 0.58 3.54 10.07
N GLU A 175 1.48 3.76 11.01
CA GLU A 175 1.11 4.13 12.38
C GLU A 175 1.12 5.65 12.56
N PRO A 176 0.22 6.24 13.37
CA PRO A 176 0.27 7.66 13.69
C PRO A 176 1.65 8.10 14.20
N TYR A 177 2.16 9.21 13.69
CA TYR A 177 3.51 9.71 14.04
C TYR A 177 3.69 10.07 15.52
N LYS A 178 2.59 10.17 16.27
CA LYS A 178 2.62 10.27 17.72
C LYS A 178 3.46 9.17 18.39
N TYR A 179 3.57 8.01 17.75
CA TYR A 179 4.41 6.88 18.16
C TYR A 179 5.45 6.64 17.09
N LEU A 180 6.52 7.45 17.07
CA LEU A 180 7.61 7.32 16.12
C LEU A 180 8.29 5.97 16.23
N LEU A 181 8.45 5.33 15.07
CA LEU A 181 9.20 4.10 14.92
C LEU A 181 10.63 4.40 14.46
N SER A 182 11.60 3.70 15.00
CA SER A 182 13.03 3.94 14.78
C SER A 182 13.46 3.87 13.31
N SER A 183 12.73 3.11 12.49
CA SER A 183 12.95 3.00 11.04
C SER A 183 12.75 4.32 10.30
N VAL A 184 11.74 5.08 10.65
CA VAL A 184 11.45 6.40 10.06
C VAL A 184 12.51 7.41 10.45
N GLU A 185 12.93 7.41 11.71
CA GLU A 185 13.98 8.28 12.20
C GLU A 185 15.31 8.08 11.43
N GLN A 186 15.62 6.81 11.07
CA GLN A 186 16.83 6.49 10.31
C GLN A 186 16.74 6.90 8.83
N ALA A 187 15.53 6.84 8.24
CA ALA A 187 15.30 7.11 6.83
C ALA A 187 15.22 8.62 6.52
N TYR A 188 14.92 9.45 7.53
CA TYR A 188 14.51 10.83 7.29
C TYR A 188 15.68 11.76 6.95
N ARG A 189 15.58 12.38 5.75
CA ARG A 189 16.50 13.42 5.30
C ARG A 189 15.71 14.61 4.76
N VAL A 190 15.96 15.81 5.29
CA VAL A 190 15.44 17.05 4.69
C VAL A 190 16.58 17.76 3.99
N ASN A 191 16.38 18.12 2.71
CA ASN A 191 17.40 18.79 1.89
C ASN A 191 18.78 18.09 1.89
N GLY A 192 18.79 16.75 1.88
CA GLY A 192 20.02 15.95 1.87
C GLY A 192 20.76 15.87 3.21
N LYS A 193 20.27 16.54 4.26
CA LYS A 193 20.79 16.43 5.62
C LYS A 193 19.89 15.54 6.46
N LYS A 194 20.49 14.61 7.20
CA LYS A 194 19.77 13.80 8.17
C LYS A 194 19.24 14.72 9.28
N ILE A 195 17.91 14.86 9.36
CA ILE A 195 17.27 15.52 10.50
C ILE A 195 16.99 14.43 11.52
N SER A 196 17.58 14.55 12.70
CA SER A 196 17.33 13.63 13.81
C SER A 196 16.45 14.29 14.86
N LEU A 197 15.77 13.47 15.65
CA LEU A 197 15.10 13.88 16.89
C LEU A 197 15.97 14.76 17.78
N GLU A 198 17.29 14.47 17.85
CA GLU A 198 18.28 15.22 18.64
C GLU A 198 18.41 16.69 18.19
N VAL A 199 18.19 16.97 16.89
CA VAL A 199 18.36 18.34 16.34
C VAL A 199 17.10 19.19 16.51
N LEU A 200 15.92 18.60 16.32
CA LEU A 200 14.64 19.35 16.33
C LEU A 200 13.87 19.24 17.64
N GLY A 201 14.10 18.19 18.42
CA GLY A 201 13.21 17.75 19.48
C GLY A 201 11.97 17.00 18.96
N GLU A 202 11.46 16.09 19.76
CA GLU A 202 10.43 15.10 19.35
C GLU A 202 9.15 15.76 18.84
N GLU A 203 8.59 16.73 19.54
CA GLU A 203 7.34 17.40 19.15
C GLU A 203 7.43 18.08 17.77
N LYS A 204 8.52 18.79 17.50
CA LYS A 204 8.72 19.48 16.23
C LYS A 204 8.96 18.50 15.09
N PHE A 205 9.63 17.39 15.38
CA PHE A 205 9.87 16.36 14.39
C PHE A 205 8.58 15.64 14.03
N ILE A 206 7.75 15.27 15.01
CA ILE A 206 6.41 14.70 14.79
C ILE A 206 5.55 15.66 13.96
N ALA A 207 5.48 16.93 14.36
CA ALA A 207 4.70 17.93 13.62
C ALA A 207 5.17 18.11 12.17
N LEU A 208 6.48 18.05 11.93
CA LEU A 208 7.05 18.07 10.58
C LEU A 208 6.57 16.87 9.75
N LEU A 209 6.58 15.66 10.31
CA LEU A 209 6.16 14.44 9.62
C LEU A 209 4.66 14.43 9.34
N GLU A 210 3.84 14.84 10.31
CA GLU A 210 2.39 14.97 10.12
C GLU A 210 2.04 15.99 9.03
N ASN A 211 2.68 17.17 9.05
CA ASN A 211 2.49 18.17 8.01
C ASN A 211 2.89 17.64 6.63
N LYS A 212 3.97 16.89 6.55
CA LYS A 212 4.42 16.27 5.31
C LYS A 212 3.43 15.23 4.82
N LEU A 213 2.89 14.40 5.70
CA LEU A 213 1.83 13.45 5.35
C LEU A 213 0.61 14.20 4.80
N VAL A 214 0.13 15.24 5.50
CA VAL A 214 -1.02 16.04 5.05
C VAL A 214 -0.77 16.64 3.67
N THR A 215 0.44 17.16 3.40
CA THR A 215 0.80 17.67 2.06
C THR A 215 0.80 16.56 1.01
N PHE A 216 1.32 15.38 1.35
CA PHE A 216 1.32 14.21 0.46
C PHE A 216 -0.09 13.72 0.11
N LEU A 217 -1.07 13.90 1.03
CA LEU A 217 -2.48 13.56 0.82
C LEU A 217 -3.26 14.66 0.10
N GLU A 218 -2.72 15.88 -0.03
CA GLU A 218 -3.48 17.06 -0.41
C GLU A 218 -4.24 16.88 -1.72
N GLY A 219 -5.56 17.09 -1.64
CA GLY A 219 -6.48 17.08 -2.79
C GLY A 219 -6.65 15.70 -3.45
N ALA A 220 -6.28 14.60 -2.79
CA ALA A 220 -6.47 13.27 -3.37
C ALA A 220 -7.95 12.99 -3.70
N ASP A 221 -8.20 12.51 -4.92
CA ASP A 221 -9.52 12.03 -5.32
C ASP A 221 -9.87 10.73 -4.60
N LEU A 222 -8.87 9.86 -4.42
CA LEU A 222 -8.98 8.66 -3.62
C LEU A 222 -7.76 8.51 -2.71
N LEU A 223 -8.00 8.39 -1.41
CA LEU A 223 -7.04 7.97 -0.42
C LEU A 223 -7.34 6.54 0.01
N ILE A 224 -6.42 5.61 -0.21
CA ILE A 224 -6.46 4.26 0.32
C ILE A 224 -5.57 4.24 1.57
N PHE A 225 -6.17 3.98 2.73
CA PHE A 225 -5.55 4.19 4.02
C PHE A 225 -5.64 2.95 4.92
N ASP A 226 -4.54 2.62 5.57
CA ASP A 226 -4.47 1.57 6.59
C ASP A 226 -5.37 1.92 7.78
N ALA A 227 -6.34 1.05 8.05
CA ALA A 227 -7.20 1.11 9.22
C ALA A 227 -7.39 -0.30 9.79
N ALA A 228 -6.25 -0.95 10.11
CA ALA A 228 -6.26 -2.32 10.59
C ALA A 228 -7.09 -2.47 11.87
N TYR A 229 -7.01 -1.51 12.78
CA TYR A 229 -7.61 -1.62 14.11
C TYR A 229 -8.76 -0.65 14.33
N THR A 230 -9.66 -0.96 15.27
CA THR A 230 -10.44 0.08 15.95
C THR A 230 -9.53 0.82 16.93
N TYR A 231 -9.92 2.04 17.33
CA TYR A 231 -9.13 2.82 18.30
C TYR A 231 -8.97 2.10 19.64
N GLU A 232 -10.00 1.37 20.09
CA GLU A 232 -9.98 0.58 21.32
C GLU A 232 -8.96 -0.56 21.24
N VAL A 233 -8.96 -1.32 20.14
CA VAL A 233 -8.01 -2.40 19.91
C VAL A 233 -6.58 -1.84 19.84
N TYR A 234 -6.38 -0.73 19.12
CA TYR A 234 -5.10 -0.06 19.04
C TYR A 234 -4.56 0.33 20.43
N LYS A 235 -5.37 0.97 21.24
CA LYS A 235 -4.99 1.37 22.62
C LYS A 235 -4.75 0.20 23.55
N ALA A 236 -5.41 -0.91 23.35
CA ALA A 236 -5.29 -2.08 24.21
C ALA A 236 -3.96 -2.86 24.05
N GLY A 237 -3.05 -2.41 23.14
CA GLY A 237 -1.73 -2.99 23.04
C GLY A 237 -1.20 -3.17 21.62
N LYS A 238 -1.75 -2.44 20.63
CA LYS A 238 -1.29 -2.47 19.24
C LYS A 238 -0.40 -1.28 18.85
N GLN A 239 -0.10 -0.38 19.79
CA GLN A 239 0.85 0.69 19.56
C GLN A 239 2.23 0.13 19.20
N LYS A 240 2.90 0.79 18.25
CA LYS A 240 4.20 0.40 17.69
C LYS A 240 4.18 -0.88 16.85
N TRP A 241 2.99 -1.33 16.45
CA TRP A 241 2.84 -2.44 15.50
C TRP A 241 2.85 -1.96 14.03
N GLY A 242 2.80 -0.64 13.82
CA GLY A 242 2.94 -0.05 12.49
C GLY A 242 1.62 0.17 11.75
N HIS A 243 0.48 0.13 12.43
CA HIS A 243 -0.84 0.26 11.82
C HIS A 243 -1.72 1.31 12.46
N SER A 244 -2.78 1.70 11.76
CA SER A 244 -3.64 2.82 12.08
C SER A 244 -5.08 2.41 12.40
N TYR A 245 -5.91 3.43 12.61
CA TYR A 245 -7.31 3.32 12.99
C TYR A 245 -8.14 4.48 12.38
N PRO A 246 -9.49 4.37 12.32
CA PRO A 246 -10.37 5.33 11.66
C PRO A 246 -10.22 6.78 12.09
N GLU A 247 -10.06 7.07 13.39
CA GLU A 247 -9.96 8.43 13.90
C GLU A 247 -8.75 9.17 13.29
N TYR A 248 -7.61 8.50 13.19
CA TYR A 248 -6.43 9.09 12.57
C TYR A 248 -6.59 9.22 11.04
N ALA A 249 -7.18 8.20 10.39
CA ALA A 249 -7.47 8.26 8.97
C ALA A 249 -8.33 9.48 8.62
N VAL A 250 -9.42 9.72 9.39
CA VAL A 250 -10.31 10.87 9.18
C VAL A 250 -9.60 12.20 9.47
N GLU A 251 -8.80 12.26 10.53
CA GLU A 251 -8.05 13.45 10.89
C GLU A 251 -7.13 13.92 9.74
N VAL A 252 -6.30 13.02 9.21
CA VAL A 252 -5.36 13.37 8.15
C VAL A 252 -6.05 13.57 6.80
N ALA A 253 -7.10 12.80 6.49
CA ALA A 253 -7.88 12.96 5.27
C ALA A 253 -8.60 14.31 5.22
N ALA A 254 -9.19 14.74 6.34
CA ALA A 254 -9.84 16.06 6.43
C ALA A 254 -8.84 17.20 6.29
N LYS A 255 -7.68 17.12 6.95
CA LYS A 255 -6.59 18.11 6.81
C LYS A 255 -6.06 18.15 5.37
N GLY A 256 -5.93 17.00 4.71
CA GLY A 256 -5.49 16.87 3.31
C GLY A 256 -6.56 17.21 2.27
N ARG A 257 -7.79 17.54 2.68
CA ARG A 257 -8.93 17.80 1.75
C ARG A 257 -9.15 16.66 0.76
N VAL A 258 -9.04 15.44 1.24
CA VAL A 258 -9.30 14.22 0.47
C VAL A 258 -10.78 14.14 0.11
N LYS A 259 -11.11 13.70 -1.12
CA LYS A 259 -12.50 13.59 -1.58
C LYS A 259 -13.12 12.24 -1.22
N CYS A 260 -12.35 11.16 -1.30
CA CYS A 260 -12.83 9.81 -1.02
C CYS A 260 -11.79 9.04 -0.20
N LEU A 261 -12.22 8.38 0.88
CA LEU A 261 -11.41 7.57 1.78
C LEU A 261 -11.81 6.10 1.68
N ALA A 262 -10.90 5.26 1.24
CA ALA A 262 -11.03 3.81 1.27
C ALA A 262 -10.23 3.23 2.45
N LEU A 263 -10.91 2.60 3.41
CA LEU A 263 -10.24 1.88 4.48
C LEU A 263 -9.79 0.51 3.97
N THR A 264 -8.54 0.17 4.21
CA THR A 264 -7.93 -1.10 3.80
C THR A 264 -7.11 -1.72 4.93
N HIS A 265 -6.41 -2.80 4.62
CA HIS A 265 -5.57 -3.54 5.58
C HIS A 265 -6.39 -4.07 6.75
N HIS A 266 -7.59 -4.61 6.45
CA HIS A 266 -8.49 -5.14 7.47
C HIS A 266 -7.81 -6.23 8.30
N ASP A 267 -7.91 -6.12 9.64
CA ASP A 267 -7.27 -7.07 10.57
C ASP A 267 -7.72 -8.51 10.28
N PRO A 268 -6.83 -9.51 10.32
CA PRO A 268 -7.19 -10.91 10.12
C PRO A 268 -8.26 -11.45 11.06
N LEU A 269 -8.44 -10.83 12.21
CA LEU A 269 -9.45 -11.22 13.20
C LEU A 269 -10.82 -10.57 12.96
N GLU A 270 -10.90 -9.58 12.06
CA GLU A 270 -12.16 -8.91 11.72
C GLU A 270 -12.99 -9.73 10.73
N THR A 271 -14.25 -9.93 11.08
CA THR A 271 -15.29 -10.42 10.16
C THR A 271 -15.78 -9.31 9.25
N ASP A 272 -16.56 -9.65 8.20
CA ASP A 272 -17.22 -8.66 7.34
C ASP A 272 -18.10 -7.70 8.15
N LYS A 273 -18.77 -8.17 9.22
CA LYS A 273 -19.57 -7.33 10.12
C LYS A 273 -18.74 -6.35 10.94
N ASP A 274 -17.55 -6.75 11.36
CA ASP A 274 -16.64 -5.87 12.10
C ASP A 274 -16.14 -4.75 11.18
N VAL A 275 -15.81 -5.08 9.93
CA VAL A 275 -15.43 -4.10 8.90
C VAL A 275 -16.59 -3.15 8.61
N ASP A 276 -17.83 -3.64 8.44
CA ASP A 276 -19.03 -2.79 8.28
C ASP A 276 -19.19 -1.81 9.45
N ALA A 277 -19.05 -2.29 10.69
CA ALA A 277 -19.15 -1.45 11.87
C ALA A 277 -18.05 -0.38 11.91
N LYS A 278 -16.81 -0.72 11.52
CA LYS A 278 -15.68 0.20 11.41
C LYS A 278 -15.93 1.29 10.36
N ILE A 279 -16.49 0.94 9.21
CA ILE A 279 -16.84 1.90 8.14
C ILE A 279 -17.95 2.85 8.61
N GLU A 280 -19.00 2.32 9.23
CA GLU A 280 -20.11 3.14 9.75
C GLU A 280 -19.61 4.10 10.85
N HIS A 281 -18.72 3.65 11.72
CA HIS A 281 -18.04 4.50 12.69
C HIS A 281 -17.25 5.61 12.00
N THR A 282 -16.48 5.28 10.96
CA THR A 282 -15.69 6.25 10.20
C THR A 282 -16.58 7.32 9.56
N ARG A 283 -17.71 6.95 8.98
CA ARG A 283 -18.67 7.90 8.40
C ARG A 283 -19.23 8.88 9.45
N LYS A 284 -19.50 8.40 10.66
CA LYS A 284 -19.90 9.27 11.79
C LYS A 284 -18.78 10.23 12.19
N LEU A 285 -17.53 9.76 12.21
CA LEU A 285 -16.38 10.64 12.49
C LEU A 285 -16.25 11.74 11.45
N ILE A 286 -16.39 11.42 10.16
CA ILE A 286 -16.36 12.38 9.06
C ILE A 286 -17.47 13.45 9.24
N GLN A 287 -18.69 13.03 9.55
CA GLN A 287 -19.80 13.95 9.83
C GLN A 287 -19.51 14.87 11.04
N ASN A 288 -18.93 14.31 12.11
CA ASN A 288 -18.62 15.05 13.33
C ASN A 288 -17.56 16.14 13.11
N VAL A 289 -16.60 15.92 12.23
CA VAL A 289 -15.59 16.94 11.87
C VAL A 289 -16.06 17.90 10.78
N GLY A 290 -17.28 17.71 10.25
CA GLY A 290 -17.86 18.56 9.20
C GLY A 290 -17.13 18.48 7.85
N ALA A 291 -16.47 17.36 7.56
CA ALA A 291 -15.77 17.17 6.30
C ALA A 291 -16.69 16.55 5.22
N GLU A 292 -16.49 16.94 3.97
CA GLU A 292 -17.17 16.36 2.81
C GLU A 292 -16.30 15.26 2.18
N ILE A 293 -16.22 14.10 2.84
CA ILE A 293 -15.42 12.96 2.41
C ILE A 293 -16.33 11.76 2.23
N GLU A 294 -16.35 11.17 1.03
CA GLU A 294 -16.96 9.85 0.83
C GLU A 294 -16.11 8.77 1.51
N CYS A 295 -16.74 7.76 2.13
CA CYS A 295 -16.01 6.70 2.82
C CYS A 295 -16.60 5.32 2.55
N PHE A 296 -15.70 4.37 2.22
CA PHE A 296 -16.03 2.96 2.06
C PHE A 296 -14.89 2.04 2.55
N GLY A 297 -15.21 0.76 2.76
CA GLY A 297 -14.20 -0.28 2.97
C GLY A 297 -13.72 -0.83 1.63
N ALA A 298 -12.42 -0.92 1.46
CA ALA A 298 -11.86 -1.60 0.28
C ALA A 298 -12.34 -3.06 0.24
N GLN A 299 -12.74 -3.54 -0.94
CA GLN A 299 -13.33 -4.85 -1.14
C GLN A 299 -12.70 -5.51 -2.37
N VAL A 300 -12.37 -6.80 -2.27
CA VAL A 300 -11.84 -7.56 -3.40
C VAL A 300 -12.84 -7.60 -4.56
N GLY A 301 -12.41 -7.19 -5.73
CA GLY A 301 -13.22 -7.09 -6.93
C GLY A 301 -13.90 -5.72 -7.15
N LEU A 302 -13.90 -4.84 -6.14
CA LEU A 302 -14.40 -3.48 -6.32
C LEU A 302 -13.52 -2.74 -7.35
N GLU A 303 -14.20 -2.14 -8.32
CA GLU A 303 -13.58 -1.32 -9.36
C GLU A 303 -14.19 0.07 -9.36
N MET A 304 -13.37 1.09 -9.50
CA MET A 304 -13.80 2.48 -9.56
C MET A 304 -12.94 3.32 -10.50
N SER A 305 -13.48 4.46 -10.91
CA SER A 305 -12.76 5.47 -11.69
C SER A 305 -12.72 6.78 -10.92
N ILE A 306 -11.58 7.44 -10.97
CA ILE A 306 -11.37 8.78 -10.42
C ILE A 306 -10.86 9.71 -11.50
#